data_09890830b4edd02d0a2713c437a2aa2f
#
_entry.id   09890830b4edd02d0a2713c437a2aa2f
#
_cell.length_a   1.000
_cell.length_b   1.000
_cell.length_c   1.000
_cell.angle_alpha   90.00
_cell.angle_beta   90.00
_cell.angle_gamma   90.00
#
_symmetry.space_group_name_H-M   'P 1'
#
loop_
_entity.id
_entity.type
_entity.pdbx_description
1 polymer ?
#
loop_
_entity_poly.entity_id
_entity_poly.type
_entity_poly.pdbx_seq_one_letter_code
_entity_poly.pdbx_strand_id
1 'polypeptide(L)' 'MKQYKIDGGKIITVIYNDVFPYIILDENKCILKLIKTKHEFDTYIKGHKGEILIDVREE' A
#
# COMPACT_ATOMS: atom_id res chain seq x y z
N MET A 1 -6.85 -3.38 6.01
CA MET A 1 -6.58 -3.11 4.59
C MET A 1 -6.78 -1.65 4.28
N LYS A 2 -5.86 -1.04 3.57
CA LYS A 2 -5.95 0.36 3.20
C LYS A 2 -5.73 0.52 1.71
N GLN A 3 -6.35 1.53 1.13
CA GLN A 3 -6.13 1.87 -0.26
C GLN A 3 -5.54 3.27 -0.37
N TYR A 4 -4.57 3.41 -1.27
CA TYR A 4 -3.90 4.67 -1.52
C TYR A 4 -3.98 5.00 -3.00
N LYS A 5 -4.03 6.28 -3.30
CA LYS A 5 -3.90 6.77 -4.67
C LYS A 5 -2.49 7.29 -4.83
N ILE A 6 -1.77 6.75 -5.81
CA ILE A 6 -0.38 7.15 -6.06
C ILE A 6 -0.21 7.60 -7.51
N ASP A 7 0.86 8.31 -7.76
CA ASP A 7 1.26 8.72 -9.12
C ASP A 7 0.14 9.37 -9.92
N GLY A 8 -0.70 10.15 -9.22
CA GLY A 8 -1.72 10.94 -9.89
C GLY A 8 -3.00 10.21 -10.26
N GLY A 9 -3.13 8.94 -9.92
CA GLY A 9 -4.37 8.23 -10.24
C GLY A 9 -4.34 6.74 -10.07
N LYS A 10 -3.18 6.17 -9.84
CA LYS A 10 -3.06 4.73 -9.69
C LYS A 10 -3.46 4.32 -8.29
N ILE A 11 -4.31 3.32 -8.18
CA ILE A 11 -4.80 2.86 -6.88
C ILE A 11 -4.08 1.59 -6.47
N ILE A 12 -3.56 1.58 -5.26
CA ILE A 12 -2.91 0.40 -4.68
C ILE A 12 -3.63 -0.01 -3.41
N THR A 13 -3.54 -1.29 -3.09
CA THR A 13 -4.10 -1.84 -1.86
C THR A 13 -2.94 -2.32 -0.99
N VAL A 14 -2.97 -1.97 0.28
CA VAL A 14 -1.95 -2.38 1.23
C VAL A 14 -2.55 -3.37 2.21
N ILE A 15 -1.95 -4.56 2.26
CA ILE A 15 -2.37 -5.63 3.16
C ILE A 15 -1.26 -5.86 4.18
N TYR A 16 -1.64 -6.18 5.40
CA TYR A 16 -0.70 -6.41 6.48
C TYR A 16 -0.66 -7.88 6.84
N ASN A 17 0.54 -8.41 7.09
CA ASN A 17 0.64 -9.75 7.67
C ASN A 17 1.91 -9.86 8.51
N ASP A 18 2.14 -11.03 9.12
CA ASP A 18 3.23 -11.19 10.08
C ASP A 18 4.60 -11.27 9.46
N VAL A 19 4.69 -11.83 8.27
CA VAL A 19 5.99 -12.01 7.60
C VAL A 19 6.42 -10.74 6.89
N PHE A 20 5.50 -10.16 6.12
CA PHE A 20 5.72 -8.89 5.44
C PHE A 20 4.64 -7.94 5.91
N PRO A 21 4.97 -7.04 6.86
CA PRO A 21 3.97 -6.13 7.41
C PRO A 21 3.23 -5.30 6.37
N TYR A 22 3.87 -5.03 5.23
CA TYR A 22 3.24 -4.24 4.19
C TYR A 22 3.36 -4.96 2.85
N ILE A 23 2.24 -5.46 2.35
CA ILE A 23 2.17 -6.06 1.03
C ILE A 23 1.39 -5.13 0.13
N ILE A 24 2.02 -4.66 -0.94
CA ILE A 24 1.40 -3.68 -1.82
C ILE A 24 0.92 -4.38 -3.09
N LEU A 25 -0.37 -4.27 -3.36
CA LEU A 25 -1.00 -4.87 -4.53
C LEU A 25 -1.45 -3.79 -5.50
N ASP A 26 -1.41 -4.10 -6.78
CA ASP A 26 -1.92 -3.20 -7.80
C ASP A 26 -3.44 -3.35 -7.97
N GLU A 27 -4.00 -2.70 -8.99
CA GLU A 27 -5.43 -2.74 -9.24
C GLU A 27 -5.93 -4.12 -9.64
N ASN A 28 -5.04 -4.96 -10.13
CA ASN A 28 -5.35 -6.34 -10.50
C ASN A 28 -5.04 -7.33 -9.38
N LYS A 29 -4.70 -6.80 -8.20
CA LYS A 29 -4.36 -7.58 -7.01
C LYS A 29 -3.10 -8.41 -7.17
N CYS A 30 -2.21 -7.96 -8.04
CA CYS A 30 -0.88 -8.55 -8.18
C CYS A 30 0.08 -7.84 -7.24
N ILE A 31 1.01 -8.60 -6.66
CA ILE A 31 1.97 -8.03 -5.73
C ILE A 31 2.94 -7.11 -6.46
N LEU A 32 2.96 -5.84 -6.07
CA LEU A 32 3.91 -4.89 -6.59
C LEU A 32 5.18 -4.86 -5.77
N LYS A 33 5.04 -4.92 -4.45
CA LYS A 33 6.19 -4.81 -3.57
C LYS A 33 5.87 -5.41 -2.22
N LEU A 34 6.91 -6.00 -1.60
CA LEU A 34 6.87 -6.50 -0.23
C LEU A 34 7.77 -5.61 0.60
N ILE A 35 7.25 -5.06 1.68
CA ILE A 35 7.99 -4.12 2.52
C ILE A 35 7.97 -4.60 3.95
N LYS A 36 9.13 -4.59 4.60
CA LYS A 36 9.27 -5.14 5.95
C LYS A 36 9.18 -4.09 7.05
N THR A 37 9.50 -2.83 6.76
CA THR A 37 9.55 -1.81 7.80
C THR A 37 8.63 -0.65 7.48
N LYS A 38 8.15 0.01 8.55
CA LYS A 38 7.30 1.17 8.40
C LYS A 38 8.04 2.32 7.70
N HIS A 39 9.31 2.49 8.00
CA HIS A 39 10.11 3.54 7.39
C HIS A 39 10.18 3.36 5.87
N GLU A 40 10.40 2.14 5.44
CA GLU A 40 10.47 1.81 4.02
C GLU A 40 9.11 2.05 3.36
N PHE A 41 8.03 1.69 4.04
CA PHE A 41 6.68 1.92 3.55
C PHE A 41 6.39 3.41 3.41
N ASP A 42 6.72 4.21 4.42
CA ASP A 42 6.50 5.65 4.37
C ASP A 42 7.27 6.29 3.23
N THR A 43 8.50 5.83 3.00
CA THR A 43 9.34 6.32 1.90
C THR A 43 8.71 5.98 0.55
N TYR A 44 8.18 4.76 0.43
CA TYR A 44 7.52 4.34 -0.80
C TYR A 44 6.32 5.24 -1.11
N ILE A 45 5.46 5.46 -0.12
CA ILE A 45 4.26 6.27 -0.32
C ILE A 45 4.63 7.71 -0.66
N LYS A 46 5.60 8.29 0.03
CA LYS A 46 6.05 9.65 -0.27
C LYS A 46 6.66 9.76 -1.66
N GLY A 47 7.45 8.77 -2.04
CA GLY A 47 8.11 8.79 -3.36
C GLY A 47 7.12 8.71 -4.50
N HIS A 48 5.96 8.12 -4.26
CA HIS A 48 4.91 8.00 -5.26
C HIS A 48 3.77 8.98 -5.05
N LYS A 49 3.96 9.99 -4.20
CA LYS A 49 2.95 11.01 -3.89
C LYS A 49 1.64 10.39 -3.44
N GLY A 50 1.74 9.42 -2.54
CA GLY A 50 0.58 8.67 -2.10
C GLY A 50 -0.36 9.46 -1.23
N GLU A 51 -1.63 9.26 -1.45
CA GLU A 51 -2.70 9.82 -0.64
C GLU A 51 -3.59 8.69 -0.17
N ILE A 52 -3.97 8.73 1.10
CA ILE A 52 -4.88 7.72 1.61
C ILE A 52 -6.28 7.97 1.05
N LEU A 53 -6.88 6.93 0.48
CA LEU A 53 -8.23 7.02 -0.05
C LEU A 53 -9.25 6.47 0.93
N ILE A 54 -9.04 5.23 1.32
CA ILE A 54 -9.98 4.50 2.15
C ILE A 54 -9.22 3.69 3.17
N ASP A 55 -9.66 3.74 4.40
CA ASP A 55 -9.18 2.86 5.45
C ASP A 55 -10.25 1.78 5.61
N VAL A 56 -10.12 0.73 4.83
CA VAL A 56 -11.12 -0.34 4.80
C VAL A 56 -10.92 -1.25 5.98
N ARG A 57 -11.98 -1.48 6.73
CA ARG A 57 -11.95 -2.39 7.87
C ARG A 57 -12.56 -3.73 7.48
N GLU A 58 -11.91 -4.77 7.93
CA GLU A 58 -12.47 -6.10 7.79
C GLU A 58 -13.63 -6.26 8.75
N GLU A 59 -14.69 -6.79 8.27
CA GLU A 59 -15.85 -7.02 9.13
C GLU A 59 -15.89 -8.47 9.57
#